data_1bbd2fda24c57e1c8142c15308ea898f
#
_entry.id   1bbd2fda24c57e1c8142c15308ea898f
#
_cell.length_a   1.000
_cell.length_b   1.000
_cell.length_c   1.000
_cell.angle_alpha   90.00
_cell.angle_beta   90.00
_cell.angle_gamma   90.00
#
_symmetry.space_group_name_H-M   'P 1'
#
loop_
_entity.id
_entity.type
_entity.pdbx_description
1 polymer ?
#
loop_
_entity_poly.entity_id
_entity_poly.type
_entity_poly.pdbx_seq_one_letter_code
_entity_poly.pdbx_strand_id
1 'polypeptide(L)'
;MKKIVLITGANGMLAKHLAKTLEKDYSIRYLTRNESEKDKFKWDVKKKYIDPRALIDVDTIIHLAGASIAKKRWRKKRKKEIAASRIDSAYLILKELNKQNIVINKFICASAIGFYGAQNSELIYDEETPNGTDFLSTVCHNWEGAAKAFKVSKVAKEIAIVRIGIILDKNEGALQKIALPIKYGVGAGIGSGKQFMPWIHIDDLCRIYLEAIINSDMKGPYNAAINDGTTNSIFSKT
;
A
#
# COMPACT_ATOMS: atom_id res chain seq x y z
N MET A 1 19.10 -19.61 7.81
CA MET A 1 19.08 -18.49 6.85
C MET A 1 17.89 -17.60 7.15
N LYS A 2 18.01 -16.26 7.00
CA LYS A 2 16.87 -15.36 7.15
C LYS A 2 15.86 -15.63 6.02
N LYS A 3 14.56 -15.57 6.34
CA LYS A 3 13.49 -15.62 5.34
C LYS A 3 13.57 -14.39 4.43
N ILE A 4 13.20 -14.55 3.16
CA ILE A 4 13.28 -13.49 2.17
C ILE A 4 11.92 -12.80 2.04
N VAL A 5 11.91 -11.48 2.23
CA VAL A 5 10.75 -10.60 1.98
C VAL A 5 11.00 -9.77 0.74
N LEU A 6 10.15 -9.92 -0.27
CA LEU A 6 10.20 -9.14 -1.50
C LEU A 6 9.27 -7.94 -1.40
N ILE A 7 9.80 -6.74 -1.53
CA ILE A 7 9.03 -5.48 -1.45
C ILE A 7 8.94 -4.84 -2.84
N THR A 8 7.74 -4.48 -3.26
CA THR A 8 7.55 -3.66 -4.46
C THR A 8 7.39 -2.18 -4.09
N GLY A 9 7.70 -1.27 -5.03
CA GLY A 9 7.61 0.16 -4.72
C GLY A 9 8.77 0.69 -3.87
N ALA A 10 9.97 0.16 -4.04
CA ALA A 10 11.19 0.40 -3.27
C ALA A 10 11.51 1.88 -2.94
N ASN A 11 11.12 2.81 -3.81
CA ASN A 11 11.37 4.24 -3.62
C ASN A 11 10.29 4.95 -2.78
N GLY A 12 9.26 4.23 -2.37
CA GLY A 12 8.19 4.77 -1.53
C GLY A 12 8.61 4.93 -0.07
N MET A 13 8.05 5.94 0.61
CA MET A 13 8.27 6.19 2.03
C MET A 13 8.05 4.92 2.87
N LEU A 14 6.90 4.28 2.74
CA LEU A 14 6.57 3.07 3.50
C LEU A 14 7.56 1.92 3.23
N ALA A 15 7.99 1.72 1.97
CA ALA A 15 8.95 0.66 1.64
C ALA A 15 10.31 0.88 2.32
N LYS A 16 10.78 2.13 2.42
CA LYS A 16 12.03 2.48 3.09
C LYS A 16 11.96 2.22 4.60
N HIS A 17 10.85 2.62 5.25
CA HIS A 17 10.65 2.39 6.68
C HIS A 17 10.49 0.90 7.00
N LEU A 18 9.70 0.17 6.21
CA LEU A 18 9.56 -1.27 6.36
C LEU A 18 10.89 -2.00 6.22
N ALA A 19 11.72 -1.63 5.26
CA ALA A 19 13.04 -2.25 5.11
C ALA A 19 13.87 -2.13 6.39
N LYS A 20 13.95 -0.91 6.97
CA LYS A 20 14.66 -0.68 8.24
C LYS A 20 14.08 -1.50 9.39
N THR A 21 12.76 -1.65 9.44
CA THR A 21 12.07 -2.44 10.47
C THR A 21 12.38 -3.94 10.31
N LEU A 22 12.47 -4.43 9.08
CA LEU A 22 12.55 -5.86 8.78
C LEU A 22 13.97 -6.39 8.61
N GLU A 23 14.97 -5.55 8.25
CA GLU A 23 16.33 -5.99 7.89
C GLU A 23 17.07 -6.73 9.01
N LYS A 24 16.65 -6.53 10.27
CA LYS A 24 17.21 -7.24 11.41
C LYS A 24 16.92 -8.75 11.34
N ASP A 25 15.69 -9.13 10.95
CA ASP A 25 15.20 -10.51 11.02
C ASP A 25 15.00 -11.16 9.65
N TYR A 26 14.92 -10.37 8.58
CA TYR A 26 14.64 -10.81 7.22
C TYR A 26 15.71 -10.36 6.23
N SER A 27 15.84 -11.09 5.13
CA SER A 27 16.57 -10.65 3.94
C SER A 27 15.61 -9.91 3.03
N ILE A 28 15.90 -8.65 2.68
CA ILE A 28 15.01 -7.82 1.88
C ILE A 28 15.44 -7.84 0.43
N ARG A 29 14.50 -8.10 -0.46
CA ARG A 29 14.63 -7.91 -1.91
C ARG A 29 13.63 -6.88 -2.41
N TYR A 30 13.94 -6.27 -3.56
CA TYR A 30 13.08 -5.26 -4.16
C TYR A 30 12.81 -5.54 -5.64
N LEU A 31 11.55 -5.31 -6.06
CA LEU A 31 11.24 -5.11 -7.46
C LEU A 31 11.29 -3.61 -7.77
N THR A 32 12.16 -3.22 -8.69
CA THR A 32 12.38 -1.82 -9.08
C THR A 32 12.40 -1.66 -10.61
N ARG A 33 12.19 -0.43 -11.07
CA ARG A 33 12.29 -0.12 -12.51
C ARG A 33 13.74 0.05 -12.97
N ASN A 34 14.63 0.38 -12.06
CA ASN A 34 16.06 0.59 -12.29
C ASN A 34 16.85 -0.40 -11.47
N GLU A 35 17.61 -1.22 -12.12
CA GLU A 35 18.59 -2.13 -11.53
C GLU A 35 19.85 -1.33 -11.19
N SER A 36 20.20 -1.13 -9.94
CA SER A 36 21.37 -0.37 -9.56
C SER A 36 22.18 -0.93 -8.39
N GLU A 37 21.64 -1.91 -7.66
CA GLU A 37 22.25 -2.40 -6.43
C GLU A 37 21.92 -3.89 -6.21
N LYS A 38 22.74 -4.51 -5.35
CA LYS A 38 22.48 -5.85 -4.81
C LYS A 38 21.06 -5.91 -4.23
N ASP A 39 20.38 -7.03 -4.41
CA ASP A 39 19.01 -7.29 -3.93
C ASP A 39 17.89 -6.42 -4.58
N LYS A 40 18.21 -5.67 -5.63
CA LYS A 40 17.26 -4.93 -6.46
C LYS A 40 17.13 -5.57 -7.83
N PHE A 41 15.97 -6.10 -8.11
CA PHE A 41 15.65 -6.82 -9.34
C PHE A 41 14.75 -5.99 -10.24
N LYS A 42 15.04 -6.03 -11.52
CA LYS A 42 14.29 -5.27 -12.51
C LYS A 42 12.91 -5.84 -12.76
N TRP A 43 11.93 -4.97 -12.84
CA TRP A 43 10.64 -5.25 -13.41
C TRP A 43 10.12 -4.09 -14.28
N ASP A 44 9.26 -4.42 -15.23
CA ASP A 44 8.57 -3.45 -16.08
C ASP A 44 7.13 -3.93 -16.33
N VAL A 45 6.18 -3.31 -15.65
CA VAL A 45 4.75 -3.68 -15.73
C VAL A 45 4.22 -3.49 -17.16
N LYS A 46 4.69 -2.46 -17.89
CA LYS A 46 4.24 -2.20 -19.26
C LYS A 46 4.76 -3.25 -20.24
N LYS A 47 6.01 -3.70 -20.07
CA LYS A 47 6.64 -4.76 -20.87
C LYS A 47 6.29 -6.16 -20.38
N LYS A 48 5.51 -6.27 -19.29
CA LYS A 48 5.15 -7.53 -18.62
C LYS A 48 6.38 -8.37 -18.26
N TYR A 49 7.42 -7.72 -17.74
CA TYR A 49 8.69 -8.33 -17.39
C TYR A 49 8.96 -8.25 -15.89
N ILE A 50 9.40 -9.36 -15.30
CA ILE A 50 10.02 -9.46 -13.97
C ILE A 50 11.31 -10.28 -14.14
N ASP A 51 12.40 -9.86 -13.52
CA ASP A 51 13.60 -10.68 -13.39
C ASP A 51 13.23 -11.94 -12.58
N PRO A 52 13.29 -13.13 -13.17
CA PRO A 52 12.82 -14.34 -12.50
C PRO A 52 13.58 -14.66 -11.20
N ARG A 53 14.83 -14.23 -11.09
CA ARG A 53 15.66 -14.41 -9.88
C ARG A 53 15.10 -13.71 -8.66
N ALA A 54 14.27 -12.67 -8.85
CA ALA A 54 13.63 -11.93 -7.77
C ALA A 54 12.75 -12.80 -6.88
N LEU A 55 12.14 -13.84 -7.46
CA LEU A 55 11.11 -14.67 -6.82
C LEU A 55 11.65 -15.96 -6.20
N ILE A 56 12.90 -16.34 -6.48
CA ILE A 56 13.52 -17.56 -5.95
C ILE A 56 13.62 -17.48 -4.41
N ASP A 57 13.13 -18.50 -3.71
CA ASP A 57 13.16 -18.62 -2.24
C ASP A 57 12.44 -17.49 -1.47
N VAL A 58 11.57 -16.75 -2.12
CA VAL A 58 10.79 -15.71 -1.46
C VAL A 58 9.74 -16.35 -0.54
N ASP A 59 9.78 -15.97 0.75
CA ASP A 59 8.79 -16.38 1.74
C ASP A 59 7.53 -15.50 1.69
N THR A 60 7.71 -14.20 1.65
CA THR A 60 6.62 -13.21 1.70
C THR A 60 6.82 -12.11 0.67
N ILE A 61 5.74 -11.68 0.04
CA ILE A 61 5.74 -10.51 -0.85
C ILE A 61 4.91 -9.40 -0.23
N ILE A 62 5.49 -8.19 -0.11
CA ILE A 62 4.79 -6.96 0.28
C ILE A 62 4.60 -6.09 -0.95
N HIS A 63 3.35 -5.97 -1.40
CA HIS A 63 3.01 -5.24 -2.61
C HIS A 63 2.56 -3.81 -2.30
N LEU A 64 3.51 -2.86 -2.43
CA LEU A 64 3.31 -1.42 -2.20
C LEU A 64 3.36 -0.59 -3.48
N ALA A 65 3.57 -1.23 -4.64
CA ALA A 65 3.72 -0.50 -5.89
C ALA A 65 2.43 0.24 -6.27
N GLY A 66 2.56 1.53 -6.51
CA GLY A 66 1.45 2.37 -6.92
C GLY A 66 1.92 3.76 -7.37
N ALA A 67 1.36 4.25 -8.48
CA ALA A 67 1.58 5.62 -8.89
C ALA A 67 0.94 6.58 -7.88
N SER A 68 1.67 7.64 -7.47
CA SER A 68 1.16 8.63 -6.53
C SER A 68 -0.14 9.26 -7.02
N ILE A 69 -1.17 9.26 -6.19
CA ILE A 69 -2.48 9.86 -6.51
C ILE A 69 -2.44 11.40 -6.50
N ALA A 70 -1.52 11.99 -5.72
CA ALA A 70 -1.46 13.43 -5.46
C ALA A 70 -0.53 14.22 -6.41
N LYS A 71 0.31 13.54 -7.22
CA LYS A 71 1.34 14.25 -8.03
C LYS A 71 0.81 14.96 -9.28
N LYS A 72 -0.34 14.54 -9.82
CA LYS A 72 -0.88 15.06 -11.09
C LYS A 72 -2.40 15.06 -11.07
N ARG A 73 -3.01 16.01 -11.83
CA ARG A 73 -4.46 16.07 -12.03
C ARG A 73 -5.00 14.77 -12.66
N TRP A 74 -6.16 14.29 -12.21
CA TRP A 74 -6.76 13.01 -12.61
C TRP A 74 -7.48 13.11 -13.99
N ARG A 75 -6.71 13.24 -15.04
CA ARG A 75 -7.20 13.07 -16.41
C ARG A 75 -7.30 11.57 -16.74
N LYS A 76 -8.03 11.20 -17.79
CA LYS A 76 -8.28 9.80 -18.22
C LYS A 76 -7.00 8.95 -18.26
N LYS A 77 -5.90 9.47 -18.84
CA LYS A 77 -4.59 8.80 -18.88
C LYS A 77 -4.01 8.55 -17.48
N ARG A 78 -4.14 9.55 -16.57
CA ARG A 78 -3.64 9.42 -15.19
C ARG A 78 -4.45 8.43 -14.37
N LYS A 79 -5.77 8.42 -14.50
CA LYS A 79 -6.63 7.42 -13.85
C LYS A 79 -6.26 6.00 -14.27
N LYS A 80 -6.04 5.75 -15.58
CA LYS A 80 -5.53 4.45 -16.07
C LYS A 80 -4.19 4.09 -15.46
N GLU A 81 -3.24 5.04 -15.36
CA GLU A 81 -1.93 4.80 -14.75
C GLU A 81 -2.04 4.45 -13.26
N ILE A 82 -2.91 5.14 -12.51
CA ILE A 82 -3.15 4.87 -11.08
C ILE A 82 -3.67 3.44 -10.88
N ALA A 83 -4.63 3.00 -11.67
CA ALA A 83 -5.20 1.65 -11.61
C ALA A 83 -4.15 0.60 -12.03
N ALA A 84 -3.57 0.74 -13.22
CA ALA A 84 -2.62 -0.22 -13.79
C ALA A 84 -1.37 -0.42 -12.91
N SER A 85 -0.85 0.66 -12.30
CA SER A 85 0.31 0.57 -11.41
C SER A 85 0.08 -0.29 -10.15
N ARG A 86 -1.15 -0.61 -9.82
CA ARG A 86 -1.58 -1.42 -8.67
C ARG A 86 -2.06 -2.80 -9.11
N ILE A 87 -3.01 -2.84 -10.00
CA ILE A 87 -3.71 -4.04 -10.43
C ILE A 87 -2.84 -4.86 -11.38
N ASP A 88 -2.33 -4.26 -12.46
CA ASP A 88 -1.53 -4.98 -13.46
C ASP A 88 -0.19 -5.43 -12.88
N SER A 89 0.36 -4.66 -11.93
CA SER A 89 1.59 -5.03 -11.24
C SER A 89 1.40 -6.25 -10.33
N ALA A 90 0.27 -6.37 -9.64
CA ALA A 90 -0.06 -7.55 -8.84
C ALA A 90 -0.25 -8.77 -9.75
N TYR A 91 -1.03 -8.64 -10.81
CA TYR A 91 -1.23 -9.75 -11.77
C TYR A 91 0.06 -10.17 -12.48
N LEU A 92 1.00 -9.26 -12.71
CA LEU A 92 2.30 -9.59 -13.28
C LEU A 92 3.10 -10.51 -12.34
N ILE A 93 3.11 -10.21 -11.03
CA ILE A 93 3.75 -11.06 -10.01
C ILE A 93 3.06 -12.41 -9.95
N LEU A 94 1.72 -12.43 -9.88
CA LEU A 94 0.91 -13.64 -9.88
C LEU A 94 1.26 -14.56 -11.07
N LYS A 95 1.31 -13.98 -12.27
CA LYS A 95 1.65 -14.70 -13.50
C LYS A 95 3.04 -15.31 -13.43
N GLU A 96 4.03 -14.57 -12.94
CA GLU A 96 5.40 -15.06 -12.89
C GLU A 96 5.57 -16.15 -11.82
N LEU A 97 4.92 -16.04 -10.65
CA LEU A 97 4.88 -17.11 -9.64
C LEU A 97 4.28 -18.41 -10.22
N ASN A 98 3.14 -18.31 -10.92
CA ASN A 98 2.54 -19.46 -11.59
C ASN A 98 3.48 -20.09 -12.64
N LYS A 99 4.13 -19.27 -13.46
CA LYS A 99 5.04 -19.73 -14.51
C LYS A 99 6.24 -20.50 -13.94
N GLN A 100 6.73 -20.07 -12.75
CA GLN A 100 7.85 -20.71 -12.08
C GLN A 100 7.44 -21.82 -11.10
N ASN A 101 6.13 -22.09 -10.95
CA ASN A 101 5.57 -23.01 -9.95
C ASN A 101 6.03 -22.68 -8.50
N ILE A 102 6.14 -21.39 -8.19
CA ILE A 102 6.54 -20.91 -6.87
C ILE A 102 5.28 -20.65 -6.03
N VAL A 103 5.29 -21.20 -4.81
CA VAL A 103 4.27 -20.92 -3.78
C VAL A 103 4.92 -20.19 -2.63
N ILE A 104 4.45 -18.97 -2.35
CA ILE A 104 4.90 -18.17 -1.22
C ILE A 104 4.02 -18.42 0.02
N ASN A 105 4.56 -18.13 1.20
CA ASN A 105 3.78 -18.26 2.43
C ASN A 105 2.72 -17.15 2.52
N LYS A 106 3.08 -15.90 2.22
CA LYS A 106 2.13 -14.79 2.36
C LYS A 106 2.29 -13.71 1.27
N PHE A 107 1.16 -13.23 0.77
CA PHE A 107 1.09 -12.03 -0.05
C PHE A 107 0.38 -10.93 0.72
N ILE A 108 1.11 -9.85 1.06
CA ILE A 108 0.60 -8.71 1.82
C ILE A 108 0.43 -7.55 0.84
N CYS A 109 -0.81 -7.15 0.61
CA CYS A 109 -1.15 -6.09 -0.33
C CYS A 109 -1.52 -4.80 0.39
N ALA A 110 -0.93 -3.69 -0.01
CA ALA A 110 -1.48 -2.41 0.36
C ALA A 110 -2.84 -2.19 -0.32
N SER A 111 -3.75 -1.54 0.38
CA SER A 111 -4.97 -0.92 -0.10
C SER A 111 -5.10 0.46 0.56
N ALA A 112 -6.25 1.06 0.58
CA ALA A 112 -6.45 2.33 1.26
C ALA A 112 -7.89 2.43 1.79
N ILE A 113 -8.10 3.26 2.82
CA ILE A 113 -9.44 3.63 3.31
C ILE A 113 -10.32 4.26 2.21
N GLY A 114 -9.72 4.74 1.13
CA GLY A 114 -10.43 5.12 -0.10
C GLY A 114 -11.28 3.99 -0.70
N PHE A 115 -11.15 2.75 -0.21
CA PHE A 115 -12.04 1.63 -0.51
C PHE A 115 -13.50 1.98 -0.20
N TYR A 116 -13.75 2.69 0.87
CA TYR A 116 -15.10 3.07 1.31
C TYR A 116 -15.70 4.25 0.53
N GLY A 117 -14.89 4.93 -0.28
CA GLY A 117 -15.29 6.10 -1.05
C GLY A 117 -15.12 7.43 -0.30
N ALA A 118 -15.24 8.52 -1.04
CA ALA A 118 -15.17 9.88 -0.51
C ALA A 118 -16.54 10.30 0.06
N GLN A 119 -16.85 9.80 1.25
CA GLN A 119 -18.09 10.17 1.96
C GLN A 119 -17.74 11.00 3.20
N ASN A 120 -18.50 12.08 3.41
CA ASN A 120 -18.45 12.82 4.66
C ASN A 120 -19.59 12.32 5.55
N SER A 121 -19.36 11.20 6.21
CA SER A 121 -20.32 10.47 7.03
C SER A 121 -19.80 10.29 8.44
N GLU A 122 -20.66 10.35 9.45
CA GLU A 122 -20.35 10.00 10.82
C GLU A 122 -20.36 8.46 11.05
N LEU A 123 -20.68 7.68 10.02
CA LEU A 123 -20.63 6.24 10.09
C LEU A 123 -19.21 5.73 10.21
N ILE A 124 -19.00 4.80 11.12
CA ILE A 124 -17.74 4.07 11.27
C ILE A 124 -17.78 2.89 10.30
N TYR A 125 -16.77 2.82 9.44
CA TYR A 125 -16.63 1.73 8.47
C TYR A 125 -15.68 0.67 9.01
N ASP A 126 -16.11 -0.56 9.02
CA ASP A 126 -15.32 -1.75 9.32
C ASP A 126 -14.89 -2.49 8.04
N GLU A 127 -14.17 -3.59 8.22
CA GLU A 127 -13.65 -4.37 7.10
C GLU A 127 -14.73 -5.09 6.27
N GLU A 128 -15.90 -5.33 6.85
CA GLU A 128 -17.06 -5.97 6.21
C GLU A 128 -17.89 -4.95 5.41
N THR A 129 -17.70 -3.66 5.67
CA THR A 129 -18.41 -2.59 4.96
C THR A 129 -18.10 -2.64 3.46
N PRO A 130 -19.13 -2.60 2.58
CA PRO A 130 -18.94 -2.61 1.13
C PRO A 130 -18.13 -1.42 0.62
N ASN A 131 -17.50 -1.59 -0.53
CA ASN A 131 -16.79 -0.49 -1.18
C ASN A 131 -17.73 0.61 -1.68
N GLY A 132 -17.24 1.82 -1.70
CA GLY A 132 -17.92 2.96 -2.32
C GLY A 132 -17.97 2.84 -3.86
N THR A 133 -18.50 3.88 -4.50
CA THR A 133 -18.77 3.87 -5.95
C THR A 133 -17.86 4.81 -6.76
N ASP A 134 -17.00 5.58 -6.09
CA ASP A 134 -16.12 6.52 -6.77
C ASP A 134 -14.90 5.84 -7.42
N PHE A 135 -14.08 6.65 -8.11
CA PHE A 135 -12.92 6.15 -8.84
C PHE A 135 -11.89 5.47 -7.92
N LEU A 136 -11.58 6.05 -6.76
CA LEU A 136 -10.57 5.47 -5.86
C LEU A 136 -11.09 4.19 -5.20
N SER A 137 -12.35 4.19 -4.83
CA SER A 137 -13.00 2.99 -4.29
C SER A 137 -12.95 1.84 -5.30
N THR A 138 -13.30 2.09 -6.56
CA THR A 138 -13.19 1.10 -7.64
C THR A 138 -11.75 0.61 -7.82
N VAL A 139 -10.75 1.50 -7.73
CA VAL A 139 -9.34 1.12 -7.81
C VAL A 139 -8.94 0.23 -6.64
N CYS A 140 -9.32 0.58 -5.41
CA CYS A 140 -9.02 -0.22 -4.21
C CYS A 140 -9.70 -1.60 -4.30
N HIS A 141 -10.98 -1.65 -4.64
CA HIS A 141 -11.73 -2.90 -4.83
C HIS A 141 -11.04 -3.85 -5.83
N ASN A 142 -10.68 -3.34 -7.01
CA ASN A 142 -9.99 -4.15 -8.02
C ASN A 142 -8.57 -4.54 -7.60
N TRP A 143 -7.88 -3.71 -6.85
CA TRP A 143 -6.55 -4.02 -6.31
C TRP A 143 -6.63 -5.15 -5.27
N GLU A 144 -7.60 -5.08 -4.35
CA GLU A 144 -7.88 -6.16 -3.41
C GLU A 144 -8.33 -7.45 -4.12
N GLY A 145 -9.11 -7.33 -5.20
CA GLY A 145 -9.46 -8.45 -6.08
C GLY A 145 -8.23 -9.14 -6.68
N ALA A 146 -7.26 -8.34 -7.16
CA ALA A 146 -5.99 -8.87 -7.66
C ALA A 146 -5.18 -9.57 -6.55
N ALA A 147 -5.19 -9.06 -5.31
CA ALA A 147 -4.55 -9.72 -4.17
C ALA A 147 -5.24 -11.06 -3.82
N LYS A 148 -6.58 -11.10 -3.80
CA LYS A 148 -7.36 -12.33 -3.55
C LYS A 148 -7.06 -13.42 -4.58
N ALA A 149 -6.73 -13.04 -5.82
CA ALA A 149 -6.37 -14.00 -6.88
C ALA A 149 -5.13 -14.85 -6.55
N PHE A 150 -4.20 -14.37 -5.71
CA PHE A 150 -3.04 -15.16 -5.26
C PHE A 150 -3.44 -16.38 -4.43
N LYS A 151 -4.45 -16.24 -3.57
CA LYS A 151 -5.00 -17.36 -2.78
C LYS A 151 -5.78 -18.32 -3.67
N VAL A 152 -6.63 -17.79 -4.56
CA VAL A 152 -7.45 -18.58 -5.49
C VAL A 152 -6.55 -19.41 -6.42
N SER A 153 -5.46 -18.82 -6.92
CA SER A 153 -4.49 -19.51 -7.77
C SER A 153 -3.49 -20.39 -7.01
N LYS A 154 -3.62 -20.49 -5.69
CA LYS A 154 -2.77 -21.30 -4.80
C LYS A 154 -1.27 -20.96 -4.86
N VAL A 155 -0.89 -19.76 -5.32
CA VAL A 155 0.51 -19.29 -5.33
C VAL A 155 0.90 -18.56 -4.04
N ALA A 156 -0.06 -18.23 -3.19
CA ALA A 156 0.17 -17.81 -1.82
C ALA A 156 -0.70 -18.65 -0.87
N LYS A 157 -0.12 -19.11 0.24
CA LYS A 157 -0.89 -19.85 1.26
C LYS A 157 -1.89 -18.94 1.93
N GLU A 158 -1.46 -17.70 2.27
CA GLU A 158 -2.32 -16.70 2.88
C GLU A 158 -2.16 -15.33 2.22
N ILE A 159 -3.18 -14.49 2.36
CA ILE A 159 -3.16 -13.09 1.92
C ILE A 159 -3.59 -12.20 3.09
N ALA A 160 -2.95 -11.04 3.20
CA ALA A 160 -3.41 -9.94 4.04
C ALA A 160 -3.51 -8.65 3.20
N ILE A 161 -4.50 -7.84 3.49
CA ILE A 161 -4.76 -6.59 2.77
C ILE A 161 -4.80 -5.48 3.80
N VAL A 162 -3.98 -4.45 3.64
CA VAL A 162 -3.89 -3.34 4.57
C VAL A 162 -4.52 -2.11 3.95
N ARG A 163 -5.72 -1.72 4.43
CA ARG A 163 -6.45 -0.50 4.03
C ARG A 163 -5.89 0.68 4.81
N ILE A 164 -4.94 1.37 4.19
CA ILE A 164 -4.11 2.39 4.84
C ILE A 164 -4.83 3.73 4.87
N GLY A 165 -4.85 4.38 6.05
CA GLY A 165 -5.24 5.76 6.23
C GLY A 165 -4.21 6.77 5.73
N ILE A 166 -4.30 8.02 6.17
CA ILE A 166 -3.34 9.06 5.87
C ILE A 166 -2.07 8.79 6.68
N ILE A 167 -0.98 8.43 6.00
CA ILE A 167 0.29 8.13 6.68
C ILE A 167 0.92 9.45 7.15
N LEU A 168 1.20 9.52 8.44
CA LEU A 168 1.93 10.64 9.06
C LEU A 168 3.40 10.25 9.27
N ASP A 169 4.29 11.01 8.66
CA ASP A 169 5.73 10.97 8.85
C ASP A 169 6.28 12.39 8.85
N LYS A 170 7.21 12.69 9.76
CA LYS A 170 7.77 14.04 9.92
C LYS A 170 8.59 14.51 8.72
N ASN A 171 9.17 13.59 7.96
CA ASN A 171 10.14 13.89 6.90
C ASN A 171 9.55 13.81 5.50
N GLU A 172 8.51 13.00 5.29
CA GLU A 172 7.91 12.77 3.95
C GLU A 172 6.37 12.71 4.04
N GLY A 173 5.69 12.75 2.92
CA GLY A 173 4.28 12.39 2.81
C GLY A 173 3.26 13.51 2.96
N ALA A 174 2.12 13.18 3.58
CA ALA A 174 0.97 14.09 3.69
C ALA A 174 1.20 15.18 4.73
N LEU A 175 1.83 14.86 5.86
CA LEU A 175 2.04 15.79 6.97
C LEU A 175 2.81 17.03 6.52
N GLN A 176 3.90 16.88 5.78
CA GLN A 176 4.67 18.03 5.27
C GLN A 176 3.83 18.96 4.38
N LYS A 177 2.96 18.39 3.55
CA LYS A 177 2.12 19.18 2.64
C LYS A 177 1.03 19.94 3.38
N ILE A 178 0.51 19.36 4.46
CA ILE A 178 -0.52 19.98 5.29
C ILE A 178 0.12 21.03 6.20
N ALA A 179 1.29 20.74 6.78
CA ALA A 179 2.00 21.64 7.71
C ALA A 179 2.60 22.86 7.00
N LEU A 180 2.97 22.77 5.73
CA LEU A 180 3.64 23.86 5.02
C LEU A 180 2.81 25.15 4.97
N PRO A 181 1.52 25.17 4.56
CA PRO A 181 0.69 26.37 4.60
C PRO A 181 0.50 26.90 6.01
N ILE A 182 0.38 26.00 7.01
CA ILE A 182 0.20 26.36 8.42
C ILE A 182 1.42 27.12 8.93
N LYS A 183 2.63 26.67 8.64
CA LYS A 183 3.90 27.35 9.02
C LYS A 183 4.02 28.76 8.46
N TYR A 184 3.37 29.05 7.33
CA TYR A 184 3.33 30.38 6.73
C TYR A 184 2.12 31.22 7.17
N GLY A 185 1.40 30.80 8.21
CA GLY A 185 0.24 31.54 8.72
C GLY A 185 -1.00 31.52 7.81
N VAL A 186 -1.00 30.68 6.75
CA VAL A 186 -2.10 30.55 5.79
C VAL A 186 -2.89 29.26 6.06
N GLY A 187 -2.72 28.67 7.23
CA GLY A 187 -3.37 27.42 7.64
C GLY A 187 -4.87 27.61 7.83
N ALA A 188 -5.63 27.23 6.83
CA ALA A 188 -7.08 27.07 6.93
C ALA A 188 -7.45 25.61 6.61
N GLY A 189 -8.52 25.15 7.26
CA GLY A 189 -9.10 23.85 6.91
C GLY A 189 -9.42 23.78 5.40
N ILE A 190 -9.09 22.68 4.76
CA ILE A 190 -9.39 22.49 3.33
C ILE A 190 -10.92 22.34 3.16
N GLY A 191 -11.52 23.17 2.32
CA GLY A 191 -12.98 23.17 2.09
C GLY A 191 -13.76 23.51 3.37
N SER A 192 -14.71 22.66 3.79
CA SER A 192 -15.48 22.86 5.02
C SER A 192 -14.69 22.58 6.30
N GLY A 193 -13.56 21.90 6.21
CA GLY A 193 -12.78 21.41 7.36
C GLY A 193 -13.45 20.27 8.14
N LYS A 194 -14.68 19.89 7.81
CA LYS A 194 -15.47 18.86 8.52
C LYS A 194 -15.16 17.43 8.10
N GLN A 195 -14.43 17.24 6.99
CA GLN A 195 -14.06 15.90 6.52
C GLN A 195 -13.15 15.20 7.52
N PHE A 196 -13.49 13.96 7.84
CA PHE A 196 -12.68 13.09 8.66
C PHE A 196 -11.34 12.79 7.98
N MET A 197 -10.30 12.69 8.78
CA MET A 197 -8.94 12.40 8.35
C MET A 197 -8.42 11.17 9.10
N PRO A 198 -8.91 9.96 8.78
CA PRO A 198 -8.37 8.75 9.41
C PRO A 198 -6.89 8.63 9.07
N TRP A 199 -6.03 8.70 10.08
CA TRP A 199 -4.59 8.74 9.93
C TRP A 199 -3.91 7.57 10.66
N ILE A 200 -2.65 7.33 10.35
CA ILE A 200 -1.80 6.37 11.05
C ILE A 200 -0.35 6.87 11.06
N HIS A 201 0.35 6.70 12.18
CA HIS A 201 1.78 6.96 12.22
C HIS A 201 2.55 5.92 11.42
N ILE A 202 3.64 6.32 10.76
CA ILE A 202 4.42 5.42 9.89
C ILE A 202 4.97 4.21 10.65
N ASP A 203 5.40 4.39 11.92
CA ASP A 203 5.94 3.30 12.72
C ASP A 203 4.87 2.27 13.09
N ASP A 204 3.64 2.72 13.40
CA ASP A 204 2.52 1.82 13.71
C ASP A 204 2.11 1.06 12.47
N LEU A 205 2.09 1.72 11.31
CA LEU A 205 1.86 1.04 10.03
C LEU A 205 2.94 -0.03 9.77
N CYS A 206 4.22 0.25 10.04
CA CYS A 206 5.29 -0.74 9.92
C CYS A 206 5.08 -1.92 10.88
N ARG A 207 4.59 -1.69 12.11
CA ARG A 207 4.23 -2.75 13.06
C ARG A 207 3.10 -3.64 12.55
N ILE A 208 2.06 -3.05 11.93
CA ILE A 208 0.97 -3.80 11.28
C ILE A 208 1.51 -4.71 10.18
N TYR A 209 2.43 -4.22 9.34
CA TYR A 209 3.05 -5.05 8.30
C TYR A 209 3.94 -6.16 8.89
N LEU A 210 4.70 -5.87 9.96
CA LEU A 210 5.46 -6.89 10.66
C LEU A 210 4.54 -7.95 11.24
N GLU A 211 3.46 -7.55 11.91
CA GLU A 211 2.43 -8.47 12.41
C GLU A 211 1.83 -9.31 11.27
N ALA A 212 1.53 -8.68 10.14
CA ALA A 212 1.03 -9.40 8.97
C ALA A 212 2.02 -10.45 8.41
N ILE A 213 3.33 -10.32 8.64
CA ILE A 213 4.33 -11.33 8.27
C ILE A 213 4.35 -12.49 9.28
N ILE A 214 4.36 -12.19 10.59
CA ILE A 214 4.58 -13.18 11.64
C ILE A 214 3.31 -13.92 12.06
N ASN A 215 2.17 -13.25 12.04
CA ASN A 215 0.90 -13.80 12.49
C ASN A 215 0.17 -14.49 11.33
N SER A 216 0.06 -15.82 11.40
CA SER A 216 -0.65 -16.64 10.42
C SER A 216 -2.15 -16.36 10.36
N ASP A 217 -2.73 -15.84 11.44
CA ASP A 217 -4.18 -15.60 11.55
C ASP A 217 -4.59 -14.23 11.01
N MET A 218 -3.62 -13.35 10.77
CA MET A 218 -3.87 -12.08 10.08
C MET A 218 -4.12 -12.30 8.59
N LYS A 219 -5.38 -12.50 8.19
CA LYS A 219 -5.86 -12.85 6.84
C LYS A 219 -6.96 -11.91 6.40
N GLY A 220 -7.04 -11.63 5.10
CA GLY A 220 -8.06 -10.72 4.56
C GLY A 220 -7.77 -9.24 4.79
N PRO A 221 -8.79 -8.37 4.74
CA PRO A 221 -8.63 -6.93 4.91
C PRO A 221 -8.49 -6.51 6.37
N TYR A 222 -7.72 -5.44 6.61
CA TYR A 222 -7.55 -4.76 7.89
C TYR A 222 -7.47 -3.25 7.68
N ASN A 223 -8.23 -2.49 8.46
CA ASN A 223 -8.13 -1.04 8.47
C ASN A 223 -6.91 -0.59 9.28
N ALA A 224 -5.96 0.04 8.62
CA ALA A 224 -4.78 0.63 9.22
C ALA A 224 -4.96 2.14 9.33
N ALA A 225 -5.83 2.55 10.24
CA ALA A 225 -6.14 3.95 10.52
C ALA A 225 -6.67 4.09 11.95
N ILE A 226 -6.36 5.22 12.59
CA ILE A 226 -6.93 5.57 13.89
C ILE A 226 -8.34 6.14 13.67
N ASN A 227 -9.28 5.71 14.51
CA ASN A 227 -10.64 6.21 14.55
C ASN A 227 -10.83 7.07 15.81
N ASP A 228 -10.26 8.29 15.78
CA ASP A 228 -10.31 9.25 16.89
C ASP A 228 -11.23 10.45 16.61
N GLY A 229 -11.98 10.40 15.49
CA GLY A 229 -12.86 11.49 15.08
C GLY A 229 -12.13 12.73 14.58
N THR A 230 -10.81 12.67 14.33
CA THR A 230 -10.02 13.80 13.85
C THR A 230 -10.56 14.28 12.49
N THR A 231 -10.98 15.55 12.44
CA THR A 231 -11.36 16.23 11.20
C THR A 231 -10.20 17.07 10.65
N ASN A 232 -10.30 17.48 9.38
CA ASN A 232 -9.30 18.37 8.78
C ASN A 232 -9.13 19.67 9.56
N SER A 233 -10.20 20.25 10.09
CA SER A 233 -10.16 21.45 10.91
C SER A 233 -9.42 21.24 12.23
N ILE A 234 -9.65 20.12 12.91
CA ILE A 234 -8.93 19.75 14.15
C ILE A 234 -7.46 19.56 13.83
N PHE A 235 -7.15 18.75 12.84
CA PHE A 235 -5.78 18.45 12.43
C PHE A 235 -4.95 19.68 12.04
N SER A 236 -5.61 20.71 11.46
CA SER A 236 -4.93 21.95 11.04
C SER A 236 -4.67 22.92 12.19
N LYS A 237 -5.25 22.72 13.36
CA LYS A 237 -5.08 23.57 14.56
C LYS A 237 -4.06 22.99 15.53
N THR A 238 -3.73 21.71 15.41
CA THR A 238 -2.71 20.99 16.20
C THR A 238 -1.33 21.19 15.60
#